data_5066f562c00a543f55d614e544d6bca9
#
_entry.id   5066f562c00a543f55d614e544d6bca9
#
_cell.length_a   1.000
_cell.length_b   1.000
_cell.length_c   1.000
_cell.angle_alpha   90.00
_cell.angle_beta   90.00
_cell.angle_gamma   90.00
#
_symmetry.space_group_name_H-M   'P 1'
#
loop_
_entity.id
_entity.type
_entity.pdbx_description
1 polymer ?
#
loop_
_entity_poly.entity_id
_entity_poly.type
_entity_poly.pdbx_seq_one_letter_code
_entity_poly.pdbx_strand_id
1 'polypeptide(L)'
;TYIKKLNGMGIPARREQLLSPVTPLVAFLKAEGIHTAYVVGNRDFVSDLRQRMPELKQQEEGAQAVILAYDTELTYEKLSRSALLLQKNDVRFLATHPDLVCPSPEGPLPDVGSFLALYATATGRRPERIFGKPDATLLSGLLQRYAPENMLMVGDRLSTDKLLAENAGIDFLLVLSGEARRSDLPGLERQPTLVLDHLGLLDQ
;
A
#
# COMPACT_ATOMS: atom_id res chain seq x y z
N THR A 1 -3.98 -13.26 10.28
CA THR A 1 -3.27 -11.96 10.31
C THR A 1 -1.78 -12.19 10.03
N TYR A 2 -1.07 -11.18 9.48
CA TYR A 2 0.37 -11.25 9.17
C TYR A 2 1.23 -11.64 10.39
N ILE A 3 0.90 -11.14 11.58
CA ILE A 3 1.61 -11.52 12.82
C ILE A 3 1.55 -13.02 13.07
N LYS A 4 0.36 -13.64 12.92
CA LYS A 4 0.23 -15.11 13.09
C LYS A 4 1.07 -15.87 12.06
N LYS A 5 1.11 -15.39 10.82
CA LYS A 5 1.91 -15.97 9.74
C LYS A 5 3.41 -15.90 10.06
N LEU A 6 3.92 -14.73 10.45
CA LEU A 6 5.33 -14.53 10.81
C LEU A 6 5.72 -15.37 12.02
N ASN A 7 4.92 -15.35 13.09
CA ASN A 7 5.17 -16.16 14.28
C ASN A 7 5.14 -17.66 13.97
N GLY A 8 4.24 -18.12 13.08
CA GLY A 8 4.20 -19.50 12.60
C GLY A 8 5.44 -19.91 11.79
N MET A 9 6.15 -18.95 11.22
CA MET A 9 7.44 -19.15 10.52
C MET A 9 8.66 -19.02 11.44
N GLY A 10 8.45 -18.88 12.77
CA GLY A 10 9.53 -18.68 13.74
C GLY A 10 10.09 -17.25 13.79
N ILE A 11 9.42 -16.29 13.14
CA ILE A 11 9.80 -14.87 13.13
C ILE A 11 8.93 -14.16 14.18
N PRO A 12 9.48 -13.83 15.38
CA PRO A 12 8.71 -13.15 16.41
C PRO A 12 8.35 -11.72 15.95
N ALA A 13 7.08 -11.51 15.68
CA ALA A 13 6.58 -10.21 15.21
C ALA A 13 5.51 -9.66 16.16
N ARG A 14 5.56 -8.35 16.39
CA ARG A 14 4.57 -7.59 17.16
C ARG A 14 3.89 -6.56 16.26
N ARG A 15 2.72 -6.07 16.69
CA ARG A 15 1.90 -5.15 15.90
C ARG A 15 2.65 -3.85 15.56
N GLU A 16 3.47 -3.36 16.48
CA GLU A 16 4.26 -2.13 16.31
C GLU A 16 5.35 -2.24 15.25
N GLN A 17 5.72 -3.47 14.88
CA GLN A 17 6.72 -3.76 13.84
C GLN A 17 6.09 -3.92 12.45
N LEU A 18 4.74 -3.88 12.34
CA LEU A 18 4.04 -3.96 11.07
C LEU A 18 3.68 -2.56 10.57
N LEU A 19 4.26 -2.17 9.46
CA LEU A 19 3.83 -1.00 8.70
C LEU A 19 2.67 -1.39 7.79
N SER A 20 1.67 -0.52 7.74
CA SER A 20 0.47 -0.73 6.94
C SER A 20 0.00 0.59 6.36
N PRO A 21 -0.46 0.62 5.10
CA PRO A 21 -1.07 1.80 4.47
C PRO A 21 -2.27 2.35 5.24
N VAL A 22 -2.88 1.54 6.10
CA VAL A 22 -4.03 1.98 6.94
C VAL A 22 -3.62 3.06 7.93
N THR A 23 -2.39 3.05 8.43
CA THR A 23 -1.93 4.06 9.40
C THR A 23 -1.90 5.47 8.80
N PRO A 24 -1.19 5.74 7.69
CA PRO A 24 -1.22 7.05 7.04
C PRO A 24 -2.59 7.40 6.46
N LEU A 25 -3.37 6.42 5.99
CA LEU A 25 -4.75 6.64 5.55
C LEU A 25 -5.62 7.20 6.68
N VAL A 26 -5.61 6.57 7.86
CA VAL A 26 -6.39 7.05 9.02
C VAL A 26 -5.93 8.44 9.46
N ALA A 27 -4.62 8.68 9.50
CA ALA A 27 -4.10 10.01 9.83
C ALA A 27 -4.59 11.07 8.85
N PHE A 28 -4.60 10.77 7.56
CA PHE A 28 -5.11 11.65 6.52
C PHE A 28 -6.62 11.89 6.66
N LEU A 29 -7.43 10.84 6.83
CA LEU A 29 -8.88 10.98 7.01
C LEU A 29 -9.22 11.90 8.18
N LYS A 30 -8.50 11.78 9.30
CA LYS A 30 -8.67 12.64 10.47
C LYS A 30 -8.26 14.09 10.21
N ALA A 31 -7.11 14.30 9.58
CA ALA A 31 -6.60 15.63 9.26
C ALA A 31 -7.52 16.40 8.30
N GLU A 32 -8.14 15.69 7.36
CA GLU A 32 -9.03 16.26 6.34
C GLU A 32 -10.51 16.31 6.79
N GLY A 33 -10.83 15.87 8.00
CA GLY A 33 -12.20 15.86 8.51
C GLY A 33 -13.13 14.93 7.74
N ILE A 34 -12.62 13.83 7.19
CA ILE A 34 -13.43 12.85 6.46
C ILE A 34 -14.04 11.87 7.45
N HIS A 35 -15.35 11.95 7.63
CA HIS A 35 -16.12 11.13 8.58
C HIS A 35 -17.01 10.10 7.92
N THR A 36 -17.14 10.15 6.58
CA THR A 36 -18.01 9.25 5.82
C THR A 36 -17.31 8.79 4.56
N ALA A 37 -17.20 7.48 4.34
CA ALA A 37 -16.55 6.92 3.16
C ALA A 37 -17.26 5.66 2.64
N TYR A 38 -17.24 5.46 1.34
CA TYR A 38 -17.55 4.19 0.72
C TYR A 38 -16.26 3.39 0.55
N VAL A 39 -16.21 2.21 1.17
CA VAL A 39 -14.99 1.40 1.21
C VAL A 39 -15.11 0.21 0.28
N VAL A 40 -14.24 0.14 -0.72
CA VAL A 40 -14.01 -1.04 -1.58
C VAL A 40 -12.78 -1.75 -1.05
N GLY A 41 -13.00 -2.86 -0.36
CA GLY A 41 -11.96 -3.66 0.30
C GLY A 41 -12.58 -4.94 0.86
N ASN A 42 -11.74 -5.92 1.17
CA ASN A 42 -12.18 -7.14 1.80
C ASN A 42 -12.56 -6.91 3.28
N ARG A 43 -13.22 -7.91 3.88
CA ARG A 43 -13.72 -7.82 5.28
C ARG A 43 -12.63 -7.53 6.30
N ASP A 44 -11.43 -8.07 6.10
CA ASP A 44 -10.30 -7.86 7.01
C ASP A 44 -9.86 -6.39 6.99
N PHE A 45 -9.75 -5.77 5.81
CA PHE A 45 -9.42 -4.35 5.67
C PHE A 45 -10.51 -3.46 6.29
N VAL A 46 -11.77 -3.73 5.96
CA VAL A 46 -12.93 -3.01 6.51
C VAL A 46 -12.95 -3.07 8.04
N SER A 47 -12.66 -4.25 8.60
CA SER A 47 -12.60 -4.45 10.05
C SER A 47 -11.43 -3.71 10.70
N ASP A 48 -10.21 -3.76 10.10
CA ASP A 48 -9.04 -3.04 10.64
C ASP A 48 -9.25 -1.52 10.58
N LEU A 49 -9.81 -1.00 9.48
CA LEU A 49 -10.14 0.41 9.35
C LEU A 49 -11.15 0.86 10.42
N ARG A 50 -12.20 0.06 10.66
CA ARG A 50 -13.20 0.33 11.71
C ARG A 50 -12.60 0.33 13.11
N GLN A 51 -11.67 -0.58 13.40
CA GLN A 51 -10.98 -0.62 14.70
C GLN A 51 -10.08 0.60 14.93
N ARG A 52 -9.43 1.12 13.86
CA ARG A 52 -8.51 2.26 13.97
C ARG A 52 -9.21 3.61 13.90
N MET A 53 -10.38 3.67 13.29
CA MET A 53 -11.20 4.87 13.12
C MET A 53 -12.69 4.53 13.33
N PRO A 54 -13.11 4.25 14.59
CA PRO A 54 -14.51 3.86 14.88
C PRO A 54 -15.53 4.94 14.52
N GLU A 55 -15.12 6.20 14.48
CA GLU A 55 -15.92 7.35 14.09
C GLU A 55 -16.21 7.43 12.57
N LEU A 56 -15.48 6.69 11.73
CA LEU A 56 -15.70 6.67 10.28
C LEU A 56 -16.96 5.88 9.94
N LYS A 57 -17.95 6.55 9.38
CA LYS A 57 -19.16 5.92 8.84
C LYS A 57 -18.86 5.33 7.46
N GLN A 58 -18.87 4.01 7.38
CA GLN A 58 -18.64 3.28 6.12
C GLN A 58 -19.99 3.08 5.41
N GLN A 59 -20.35 4.00 4.53
CA GLN A 59 -21.64 4.03 3.85
C GLN A 59 -21.55 4.76 2.50
N GLU A 60 -22.55 4.57 1.62
CA GLU A 60 -22.63 5.21 0.32
C GLU A 60 -23.23 6.63 0.43
N GLU A 61 -24.33 6.75 1.18
CA GLU A 61 -25.03 8.02 1.30
C GLU A 61 -24.18 9.06 2.04
N GLY A 62 -24.00 10.21 1.39
CA GLY A 62 -23.15 11.28 1.93
C GLY A 62 -21.67 10.93 2.05
N ALA A 63 -21.19 9.96 1.27
CA ALA A 63 -19.77 9.60 1.26
C ALA A 63 -18.93 10.78 0.80
N GLN A 64 -17.98 11.21 1.63
CA GLN A 64 -16.99 12.24 1.33
C GLN A 64 -15.78 11.66 0.55
N ALA A 65 -15.59 10.35 0.65
CA ALA A 65 -14.51 9.66 -0.05
C ALA A 65 -14.92 8.26 -0.51
N VAL A 66 -14.29 7.79 -1.60
CA VAL A 66 -14.18 6.37 -1.96
C VAL A 66 -12.78 5.92 -1.58
N ILE A 67 -12.67 4.87 -0.79
CA ILE A 67 -11.41 4.26 -0.37
C ILE A 67 -11.28 2.90 -1.07
N LEU A 68 -10.25 2.77 -1.92
CA LEU A 68 -9.96 1.53 -2.64
C LEU A 68 -8.79 0.80 -1.97
N ALA A 69 -9.01 -0.44 -1.59
CA ALA A 69 -8.03 -1.35 -1.02
C ALA A 69 -8.07 -2.69 -1.75
N TYR A 70 -7.14 -3.60 -1.42
CA TYR A 70 -7.17 -4.95 -1.93
C TYR A 70 -8.47 -5.65 -1.53
N ASP A 71 -9.19 -6.17 -2.52
CA ASP A 71 -10.50 -6.75 -2.32
C ASP A 71 -10.66 -8.08 -3.08
N THR A 72 -10.44 -9.18 -2.37
CA THR A 72 -10.70 -10.54 -2.86
C THR A 72 -12.19 -10.91 -2.85
N GLU A 73 -13.03 -10.03 -2.33
CA GLU A 73 -14.49 -10.15 -2.28
C GLU A 73 -15.17 -9.11 -3.19
N LEU A 74 -14.44 -8.63 -4.22
CA LEU A 74 -14.90 -7.59 -5.14
C LEU A 74 -16.12 -8.09 -5.91
N THR A 75 -17.18 -7.28 -5.90
CA THR A 75 -18.42 -7.53 -6.65
C THR A 75 -18.70 -6.42 -7.64
N TYR A 76 -19.50 -6.71 -8.66
CA TYR A 76 -19.96 -5.69 -9.60
C TYR A 76 -20.74 -4.57 -8.88
N GLU A 77 -21.46 -4.91 -7.82
CA GLU A 77 -22.17 -3.92 -6.99
C GLU A 77 -21.19 -2.93 -6.34
N LYS A 78 -20.12 -3.42 -5.70
CA LYS A 78 -19.07 -2.55 -5.14
C LYS A 78 -18.47 -1.64 -6.20
N LEU A 79 -18.16 -2.18 -7.39
CA LEU A 79 -17.60 -1.42 -8.51
C LEU A 79 -18.56 -0.35 -9.02
N SER A 80 -19.81 -0.71 -9.26
CA SER A 80 -20.80 0.23 -9.82
C SER A 80 -21.15 1.37 -8.85
N ARG A 81 -21.36 1.05 -7.56
CA ARG A 81 -21.65 2.04 -6.52
C ARG A 81 -20.51 3.05 -6.36
N SER A 82 -19.28 2.55 -6.22
CA SER A 82 -18.10 3.43 -6.10
C SER A 82 -17.83 4.23 -7.37
N ALA A 83 -18.03 3.65 -8.57
CA ALA A 83 -17.89 4.37 -9.83
C ALA A 83 -18.91 5.51 -9.96
N LEU A 84 -20.16 5.32 -9.53
CA LEU A 84 -21.18 6.37 -9.52
C LEU A 84 -20.83 7.47 -8.50
N LEU A 85 -20.31 7.12 -7.33
CA LEU A 85 -19.81 8.11 -6.37
C LEU A 85 -18.67 8.94 -6.95
N LEU A 86 -17.73 8.32 -7.68
CA LEU A 86 -16.59 9.00 -8.30
C LEU A 86 -16.98 9.91 -9.47
N GLN A 87 -18.22 9.89 -9.97
CA GLN A 87 -18.73 10.91 -10.90
C GLN A 87 -19.00 12.25 -10.21
N LYS A 88 -19.14 12.26 -8.87
CA LYS A 88 -19.34 13.48 -8.10
C LYS A 88 -17.99 14.15 -7.86
N ASN A 89 -17.89 15.45 -8.14
CA ASN A 89 -16.63 16.20 -8.01
C ASN A 89 -16.19 16.42 -6.56
N ASP A 90 -17.12 16.40 -5.62
CA ASP A 90 -16.91 16.59 -4.18
C ASP A 90 -16.52 15.29 -3.45
N VAL A 91 -16.57 14.15 -4.12
CA VAL A 91 -16.15 12.86 -3.55
C VAL A 91 -14.67 12.63 -3.86
N ARG A 92 -13.89 12.45 -2.81
CA ARG A 92 -12.44 12.18 -2.90
C ARG A 92 -12.18 10.73 -3.29
N PHE A 93 -11.12 10.48 -4.04
CA PHE A 93 -10.70 9.13 -4.41
C PHE A 93 -9.35 8.80 -3.76
N LEU A 94 -9.34 7.81 -2.88
CA LEU A 94 -8.18 7.39 -2.08
C LEU A 94 -7.87 5.92 -2.34
N ALA A 95 -6.59 5.53 -2.32
CA ALA A 95 -6.17 4.14 -2.50
C ALA A 95 -5.05 3.75 -1.55
N THR A 96 -4.99 2.46 -1.20
CA THR A 96 -3.99 1.95 -0.26
C THR A 96 -2.62 1.73 -0.90
N HIS A 97 -2.53 1.27 -2.16
CA HIS A 97 -1.29 1.01 -2.88
C HIS A 97 -1.53 0.88 -4.39
N PRO A 98 -0.49 1.00 -5.23
CA PRO A 98 -0.64 0.99 -6.68
C PRO A 98 -0.25 -0.34 -7.33
N ASP A 99 0.06 -1.40 -6.57
CA ASP A 99 0.54 -2.67 -7.12
C ASP A 99 -0.47 -3.24 -8.11
N LEU A 100 -0.01 -3.52 -9.34
CA LEU A 100 -0.87 -4.04 -10.42
C LEU A 100 -1.31 -5.47 -10.16
N VAL A 101 -0.40 -6.27 -9.59
CA VAL A 101 -0.64 -7.69 -9.34
C VAL A 101 -0.11 -8.11 -7.97
N CYS A 102 -0.80 -9.07 -7.37
CA CYS A 102 -0.35 -9.80 -6.19
C CYS A 102 0.18 -11.17 -6.64
N PRO A 103 1.42 -11.57 -6.29
CA PRO A 103 1.94 -12.87 -6.65
C PRO A 103 1.21 -13.98 -5.91
N SER A 104 0.90 -15.07 -6.62
CA SER A 104 0.37 -16.32 -6.06
C SER A 104 1.07 -17.53 -6.64
N PRO A 105 0.96 -18.72 -6.01
CA PRO A 105 1.51 -19.96 -6.56
C PRO A 105 0.93 -20.34 -7.96
N GLU A 106 -0.27 -19.86 -8.27
CA GLU A 106 -0.97 -20.13 -9.53
C GLU A 106 -0.68 -19.07 -10.61
N GLY A 107 0.00 -17.98 -10.24
CA GLY A 107 0.32 -16.85 -11.11
C GLY A 107 -0.09 -15.50 -10.53
N PRO A 108 0.13 -14.40 -11.29
CA PRO A 108 -0.21 -13.06 -10.83
C PRO A 108 -1.72 -12.85 -10.76
N LEU A 109 -2.24 -12.41 -9.62
CA LEU A 109 -3.64 -12.05 -9.40
C LEU A 109 -3.81 -10.52 -9.48
N PRO A 110 -4.95 -10.00 -9.99
CA PRO A 110 -5.22 -8.57 -10.00
C PRO A 110 -5.15 -7.97 -8.60
N ASP A 111 -4.44 -6.83 -8.45
CA ASP A 111 -4.35 -6.08 -7.21
C ASP A 111 -4.90 -4.65 -7.39
N VAL A 112 -4.77 -3.79 -6.41
CA VAL A 112 -5.35 -2.44 -6.37
C VAL A 112 -5.02 -1.62 -7.61
N GLY A 113 -3.80 -1.71 -8.14
CA GLY A 113 -3.40 -1.01 -9.37
C GLY A 113 -4.23 -1.42 -10.60
N SER A 114 -4.60 -2.70 -10.72
CA SER A 114 -5.51 -3.18 -11.76
C SER A 114 -6.92 -2.60 -11.59
N PHE A 115 -7.41 -2.50 -10.35
CA PHE A 115 -8.69 -1.85 -10.06
C PHE A 115 -8.63 -0.35 -10.33
N LEU A 116 -7.51 0.32 -10.03
CA LEU A 116 -7.30 1.73 -10.37
C LEU A 116 -7.37 1.97 -11.88
N ALA A 117 -6.81 1.08 -12.70
CA ALA A 117 -6.90 1.16 -14.15
C ALA A 117 -8.37 1.01 -14.63
N LEU A 118 -9.13 0.09 -14.01
CA LEU A 118 -10.57 -0.07 -14.28
C LEU A 118 -11.32 1.24 -13.96
N TYR A 119 -11.12 1.83 -12.78
CA TYR A 119 -11.78 3.09 -12.41
C TYR A 119 -11.36 4.26 -13.31
N ALA A 120 -10.07 4.36 -13.66
CA ALA A 120 -9.61 5.39 -14.58
C ALA A 120 -10.29 5.28 -15.95
N THR A 121 -10.47 4.06 -16.46
CA THR A 121 -11.17 3.81 -17.72
C THR A 121 -12.67 4.10 -17.63
N ALA A 122 -13.32 3.67 -16.55
CA ALA A 122 -14.77 3.78 -16.40
C ALA A 122 -15.24 5.20 -16.02
N THR A 123 -14.43 5.95 -15.26
CA THR A 123 -14.85 7.23 -14.65
C THR A 123 -13.98 8.42 -15.03
N GLY A 124 -12.83 8.20 -15.67
CA GLY A 124 -11.80 9.23 -15.87
C GLY A 124 -11.07 9.65 -14.60
N ARG A 125 -11.44 9.10 -13.43
CA ARG A 125 -10.88 9.49 -12.13
C ARG A 125 -9.66 8.65 -11.77
N ARG A 126 -8.68 9.29 -11.19
CA ARG A 126 -7.52 8.66 -10.54
C ARG A 126 -7.51 9.01 -9.06
N PRO A 127 -6.91 8.18 -8.19
CA PRO A 127 -6.80 8.55 -6.80
C PRO A 127 -5.98 9.83 -6.65
N GLU A 128 -6.45 10.72 -5.80
CA GLU A 128 -5.69 11.93 -5.43
C GLU A 128 -4.52 11.59 -4.50
N ARG A 129 -4.65 10.46 -3.76
CA ARG A 129 -3.60 9.96 -2.88
C ARG A 129 -3.59 8.44 -2.78
N ILE A 130 -2.37 7.91 -2.74
CA ILE A 130 -2.06 6.50 -2.48
C ILE A 130 -1.17 6.45 -1.25
N PHE A 131 -1.52 5.61 -0.24
CA PHE A 131 -0.90 5.60 1.10
C PHE A 131 0.15 4.52 1.30
N GLY A 132 0.29 3.59 0.35
CA GLY A 132 1.32 2.55 0.35
C GLY A 132 2.59 2.99 -0.38
N LYS A 133 3.54 2.07 -0.50
CA LYS A 133 4.72 2.27 -1.33
C LYS A 133 4.31 2.77 -2.72
N PRO A 134 4.96 3.78 -3.28
CA PRO A 134 6.20 4.43 -2.84
C PRO A 134 6.01 5.70 -1.97
N ASP A 135 4.85 5.95 -1.37
CA ASP A 135 4.61 7.14 -0.53
C ASP A 135 5.41 7.04 0.79
N ALA A 136 6.35 7.97 0.99
CA ALA A 136 7.21 8.04 2.17
C ALA A 136 6.43 8.25 3.48
N THR A 137 5.17 8.72 3.43
CA THR A 137 4.34 8.85 4.63
C THR A 137 4.07 7.51 5.33
N LEU A 138 4.24 6.39 4.61
CA LEU A 138 4.23 5.06 5.20
C LEU A 138 5.28 4.90 6.32
N LEU A 139 6.43 5.59 6.20
CA LEU A 139 7.55 5.53 7.13
C LEU A 139 7.53 6.67 8.16
N SER A 140 6.53 7.56 8.17
CA SER A 140 6.52 8.76 9.01
C SER A 140 6.77 8.47 10.50
N GLY A 141 6.18 7.40 11.04
CA GLY A 141 6.39 7.00 12.44
C GLY A 141 7.80 6.46 12.74
N LEU A 142 8.50 5.93 11.74
CA LEU A 142 9.89 5.51 11.86
C LEU A 142 10.84 6.69 11.72
N LEU A 143 10.59 7.58 10.76
CA LEU A 143 11.39 8.79 10.53
C LEU A 143 11.35 9.78 11.70
N GLN A 144 10.34 9.70 12.58
CA GLN A 144 10.30 10.43 13.84
C GLN A 144 11.19 9.83 14.94
N ARG A 145 11.57 8.56 14.82
CA ARG A 145 12.33 7.80 15.84
C ARG A 145 13.76 7.53 15.44
N TYR A 146 14.03 7.41 14.17
CA TYR A 146 15.32 7.04 13.61
C TYR A 146 15.74 8.05 12.55
N ALA A 147 17.00 8.44 12.57
CA ALA A 147 17.57 9.25 11.50
C ALA A 147 17.66 8.40 10.20
N PRO A 148 17.44 9.01 9.02
CA PRO A 148 17.41 8.27 7.76
C PRO A 148 18.65 7.42 7.49
N GLU A 149 19.83 7.90 7.90
CA GLU A 149 21.11 7.19 7.79
C GLU A 149 21.20 5.90 8.62
N ASN A 150 20.30 5.70 9.56
CA ASN A 150 20.18 4.50 10.37
C ASN A 150 19.03 3.58 9.90
N MET A 151 18.50 3.85 8.70
CA MET A 151 17.38 3.09 8.14
C MET A 151 17.78 2.45 6.82
N LEU A 152 17.41 1.19 6.67
CA LEU A 152 17.59 0.43 5.44
C LEU A 152 16.27 -0.18 5.01
N MET A 153 15.82 0.17 3.80
CA MET A 153 14.72 -0.54 3.16
C MET A 153 15.26 -1.79 2.45
N VAL A 154 14.65 -2.93 2.71
CA VAL A 154 14.93 -4.18 1.99
C VAL A 154 13.72 -4.54 1.15
N GLY A 155 13.91 -4.78 -0.13
CA GLY A 155 12.82 -5.11 -1.04
C GLY A 155 13.28 -5.71 -2.35
N ASP A 156 12.34 -6.18 -3.14
CA ASP A 156 12.56 -6.83 -4.42
C ASP A 156 11.99 -6.05 -5.61
N ARG A 157 11.26 -4.94 -5.35
CA ARG A 157 10.62 -4.12 -6.40
C ARG A 157 11.29 -2.76 -6.54
N LEU A 158 11.72 -2.46 -7.77
CA LEU A 158 12.30 -1.15 -8.08
C LEU A 158 11.25 -0.05 -8.13
N SER A 159 10.05 -0.36 -8.61
CA SER A 159 8.95 0.60 -8.79
C SER A 159 8.27 1.04 -7.50
N THR A 160 8.39 0.27 -6.43
CA THR A 160 7.74 0.58 -5.14
C THR A 160 8.72 0.63 -3.98
N ASP A 161 9.51 -0.43 -3.74
CA ASP A 161 10.40 -0.50 -2.58
C ASP A 161 11.58 0.47 -2.69
N LYS A 162 12.29 0.44 -3.86
CA LYS A 162 13.38 1.36 -4.13
C LYS A 162 12.89 2.80 -4.12
N LEU A 163 11.78 3.07 -4.80
CA LEU A 163 11.23 4.42 -4.87
C LEU A 163 10.76 4.92 -3.50
N LEU A 164 10.23 4.05 -2.62
CA LEU A 164 9.94 4.39 -1.23
C LEU A 164 11.21 4.81 -0.49
N ALA A 165 12.30 4.06 -0.63
CA ALA A 165 13.56 4.39 0.02
C ALA A 165 14.10 5.74 -0.49
N GLU A 166 14.05 5.99 -1.80
CA GLU A 166 14.45 7.27 -2.40
C GLU A 166 13.61 8.43 -1.89
N ASN A 167 12.29 8.28 -1.86
CA ASN A 167 11.36 9.30 -1.38
C ASN A 167 11.52 9.59 0.12
N ALA A 168 11.96 8.61 0.90
CA ALA A 168 12.23 8.73 2.32
C ALA A 168 13.67 9.16 2.65
N GLY A 169 14.57 9.20 1.66
CA GLY A 169 15.98 9.53 1.83
C GLY A 169 16.76 8.50 2.63
N ILE A 170 16.37 7.21 2.57
CA ILE A 170 17.00 6.09 3.28
C ILE A 170 17.74 5.17 2.31
N ASP A 171 18.60 4.30 2.84
CA ASP A 171 19.30 3.29 2.06
C ASP A 171 18.35 2.20 1.55
N PHE A 172 18.74 1.59 0.41
CA PHE A 172 17.99 0.51 -0.21
C PHE A 172 18.88 -0.71 -0.52
N LEU A 173 18.48 -1.87 0.02
CA LEU A 173 19.02 -3.18 -0.31
C LEU A 173 18.03 -3.90 -1.23
N LEU A 174 18.48 -4.18 -2.45
CA LEU A 174 17.71 -4.99 -3.40
C LEU A 174 18.02 -6.47 -3.21
N VAL A 175 16.97 -7.28 -3.06
CA VAL A 175 17.07 -8.75 -3.12
C VAL A 175 16.53 -9.25 -4.45
N LEU A 176 17.30 -10.13 -5.12
CA LEU A 176 16.97 -10.68 -6.43
C LEU A 176 16.12 -11.97 -6.36
N SER A 177 15.70 -12.35 -5.15
CA SER A 177 14.83 -13.50 -4.93
C SER A 177 13.34 -13.26 -5.25
N GLY A 178 12.98 -12.04 -5.67
CA GLY A 178 11.62 -11.62 -6.00
C GLY A 178 11.45 -11.17 -7.43
N GLU A 179 10.90 -9.95 -7.63
CA GLU A 179 10.50 -9.43 -8.94
C GLU A 179 11.68 -8.92 -9.78
N ALA A 180 12.56 -8.10 -9.19
CA ALA A 180 13.65 -7.46 -9.92
C ALA A 180 14.75 -8.46 -10.31
N ARG A 181 15.42 -8.18 -11.45
CA ARG A 181 16.52 -8.96 -12.01
C ARG A 181 17.78 -8.10 -12.14
N ARG A 182 18.97 -8.74 -12.22
CA ARG A 182 20.22 -8.01 -12.47
C ARG A 182 20.20 -7.20 -13.76
N SER A 183 19.47 -7.66 -14.78
CA SER A 183 19.30 -6.94 -16.05
C SER A 183 18.59 -5.59 -15.90
N ASP A 184 17.86 -5.37 -14.81
CA ASP A 184 17.09 -4.14 -14.59
C ASP A 184 17.93 -3.03 -13.92
N LEU A 185 19.16 -3.36 -13.46
CA LEU A 185 20.04 -2.41 -12.79
C LEU A 185 20.73 -1.42 -13.73
N PRO A 186 21.21 -1.81 -14.95
CA PRO A 186 21.81 -0.87 -15.85
C PRO A 186 20.80 0.19 -16.28
N GLY A 187 21.13 1.47 -16.10
CA GLY A 187 20.27 2.59 -16.47
C GLY A 187 19.38 3.12 -15.34
N LEU A 188 19.45 2.56 -14.14
CA LEU A 188 18.85 3.19 -12.97
C LEU A 188 19.57 4.51 -12.66
N GLU A 189 18.84 5.59 -12.51
CA GLU A 189 19.38 6.91 -12.15
C GLU A 189 20.09 6.87 -10.79
N ARG A 190 19.51 6.17 -9.83
CA ARG A 190 20.13 5.88 -8.52
C ARG A 190 20.21 4.38 -8.31
N GLN A 191 21.42 3.88 -8.08
CA GLN A 191 21.65 2.47 -7.80
C GLN A 191 21.24 2.11 -6.37
N PRO A 192 20.79 0.85 -6.11
CA PRO A 192 20.65 0.34 -4.75
C PRO A 192 21.96 0.48 -3.96
N THR A 193 21.89 0.71 -2.66
CA THR A 193 23.06 0.73 -1.77
C THR A 193 23.75 -0.62 -1.75
N LEU A 194 22.97 -1.71 -1.81
CA LEU A 194 23.46 -3.09 -1.87
C LEU A 194 22.51 -3.95 -2.71
N VAL A 195 23.07 -4.94 -3.41
CA VAL A 195 22.31 -5.95 -4.18
C VAL A 195 22.73 -7.33 -3.74
N LEU A 196 21.80 -8.16 -3.29
CA LEU A 196 22.01 -9.54 -2.88
C LEU A 196 21.09 -10.47 -3.67
N ASP A 197 21.53 -11.70 -3.90
CA ASP A 197 20.67 -12.70 -4.54
C ASP A 197 19.49 -13.07 -3.62
N HIS A 198 19.72 -13.13 -2.30
CA HIS A 198 18.67 -13.29 -1.29
C HIS A 198 19.14 -12.75 0.06
N LEU A 199 18.20 -12.46 0.97
CA LEU A 199 18.50 -11.84 2.27
C LEU A 199 19.40 -12.69 3.17
N GLY A 200 19.40 -14.02 3.03
CA GLY A 200 20.28 -14.92 3.79
C GLY A 200 21.78 -14.76 3.52
N LEU A 201 22.18 -13.88 2.59
CA LEU A 201 23.60 -13.51 2.36
C LEU A 201 24.04 -12.31 3.21
N LEU A 202 23.14 -11.69 3.98
CA LEU A 202 23.47 -10.50 4.78
C LEU A 202 24.39 -10.85 5.96
N ASP A 203 24.33 -12.07 6.47
CA ASP A 203 25.11 -12.54 7.63
C ASP A 203 26.42 -13.27 7.24
N GLN A 204 26.83 -13.22 5.97
CA GLN A 204 28.08 -13.80 5.45
C GLN A 204 29.10 -12.71 5.15
#